data_076cc5b2df1fb2abe4e6fed2eb75cc53
#
_entry.id   076cc5b2df1fb2abe4e6fed2eb75cc53
#
_cell.length_a   1.000
_cell.length_b   1.000
_cell.length_c   1.000
_cell.angle_alpha   90.00
_cell.angle_beta   90.00
_cell.angle_gamma   90.00
#
_symmetry.space_group_name_H-M   'P 1'
#
loop_
_entity.id
_entity.type
_entity.pdbx_description
1 polymer ?
#
loop_
_entity_poly.entity_id
_entity_poly.type
_entity_poly.pdbx_seq_one_letter_code
_entity_poly.pdbx_strand_id
1 'polypeptide(L)'
;MSNFSDMLSKAKNIQEKMKEVQENLKKIEVEGVSGGELVKVVLKGDYEMKSIFVHDNAKNEKKEIIYDLIVAAYNDAKDKLKKKNFIRNKQSDWNTKPTYRF
;
A
#
# COMPACT_ATOMS: atom_id res chain seq x y z
N MET A 1 16.81 -37.98 -11.12
CA MET A 1 16.49 -37.08 -11.95
C MET A 1 16.67 -35.74 -11.48
N SER A 2 17.44 -35.06 -12.16
CA SER A 2 17.78 -33.75 -11.75
C SER A 2 16.61 -32.82 -11.87
N ASN A 3 15.65 -33.13 -12.70
CA ASN A 3 14.52 -32.24 -12.86
C ASN A 3 13.69 -32.00 -11.62
N PHE A 4 13.51 -33.03 -10.84
CA PHE A 4 12.70 -32.88 -9.65
C PHE A 4 13.43 -32.02 -8.62
N SER A 5 14.73 -32.24 -8.47
CA SER A 5 15.53 -31.45 -7.55
C SER A 5 15.56 -30.00 -7.99
N ASP A 6 15.68 -29.77 -9.30
CA ASP A 6 15.72 -28.41 -9.81
C ASP A 6 14.40 -27.71 -9.56
N MET A 7 13.30 -28.42 -9.70
CA MET A 7 12.00 -27.84 -9.47
C MET A 7 11.83 -27.46 -8.02
N LEU A 8 12.30 -28.31 -7.12
CA LEU A 8 12.21 -28.01 -5.69
C LEU A 8 13.07 -26.80 -5.34
N SER A 9 14.24 -26.71 -5.93
CA SER A 9 15.13 -25.59 -5.68
C SER A 9 14.50 -24.30 -6.16
N LYS A 10 13.89 -24.33 -7.33
CA LYS A 10 13.24 -23.14 -7.87
C LYS A 10 12.06 -22.71 -7.04
N ALA A 11 11.29 -23.68 -6.59
CA ALA A 11 10.13 -23.37 -5.75
C ALA A 11 10.56 -22.72 -4.45
N LYS A 12 11.66 -23.21 -3.89
CA LYS A 12 12.17 -22.68 -2.66
C LYS A 12 12.69 -21.25 -2.86
N ASN A 13 13.37 -21.02 -3.96
CA ASN A 13 13.87 -19.70 -4.27
C ASN A 13 12.75 -18.70 -4.46
N ILE A 14 11.68 -19.12 -5.11
CA ILE A 14 10.54 -18.26 -5.31
C ILE A 14 9.89 -17.92 -3.97
N GLN A 15 9.79 -18.90 -3.10
CA GLN A 15 9.22 -18.70 -1.79
C GLN A 15 10.03 -17.69 -1.00
N GLU A 16 11.34 -17.80 -1.05
CA GLU A 16 12.22 -16.89 -0.33
C GLU A 16 12.11 -15.48 -0.89
N LYS A 17 12.00 -15.36 -2.20
CA LYS A 17 11.86 -14.05 -2.81
C LYS A 17 10.54 -13.40 -2.46
N MET A 18 9.48 -14.19 -2.42
CA MET A 18 8.18 -13.67 -2.06
C MET A 18 8.17 -13.17 -0.63
N LYS A 19 8.86 -13.89 0.23
CA LYS A 19 8.95 -13.49 1.62
C LYS A 19 9.70 -12.17 1.73
N GLU A 20 10.77 -12.03 0.97
CA GLU A 20 11.57 -10.82 0.95
C GLU A 20 10.76 -9.64 0.46
N VAL A 21 9.98 -9.86 -0.60
CA VAL A 21 9.13 -8.81 -1.14
C VAL A 21 8.12 -8.36 -0.10
N GLN A 22 7.51 -9.30 0.60
CA GLN A 22 6.54 -8.96 1.61
C GLN A 22 7.17 -8.19 2.77
N GLU A 23 8.37 -8.57 3.16
CA GLU A 23 9.06 -7.86 4.21
C GLU A 23 9.42 -6.45 3.78
N ASN A 24 9.78 -6.29 2.52
CA ASN A 24 10.09 -4.97 2.01
C ASN A 24 8.85 -4.09 1.91
N LEU A 25 7.72 -4.69 1.56
CA LEU A 25 6.47 -3.94 1.53
C LEU A 25 6.10 -3.39 2.89
N LYS A 26 6.37 -4.14 3.92
CA LYS A 26 6.05 -3.69 5.27
C LYS A 26 6.89 -2.50 5.70
N LYS A 27 8.00 -2.26 5.03
CA LYS A 27 8.86 -1.13 5.37
C LYS A 27 8.43 0.14 4.65
N ILE A 28 7.59 0.03 3.65
CA ILE A 28 7.10 1.19 2.93
C ILE A 28 5.97 1.81 3.72
N GLU A 29 5.93 3.12 3.80
CA GLU A 29 4.87 3.83 4.47
C GLU A 29 4.45 5.02 3.64
N VAL A 30 3.14 5.29 3.61
CA VAL A 30 2.62 6.46 2.96
C VAL A 30 1.64 7.11 3.91
N GLU A 31 1.55 8.43 3.86
CA GLU A 31 0.62 9.17 4.69
C GLU A 31 -0.52 9.68 3.86
N GLY A 32 -1.73 9.50 4.36
CA GLY A 32 -2.90 10.11 3.78
C GLY A 32 -3.41 11.18 4.73
N VAL A 33 -3.92 12.25 4.20
CA VAL A 33 -4.42 13.35 5.02
C VAL A 33 -5.78 13.80 4.55
N SER A 34 -6.52 14.39 5.43
CA SER A 34 -7.80 14.97 5.07
C SER A 34 -8.12 16.14 5.98
N GLY A 35 -9.02 16.99 5.53
CA GLY A 35 -9.43 18.14 6.34
C GLY A 35 -8.29 19.10 6.64
N GLY A 36 -7.38 19.32 5.70
CA GLY A 36 -6.27 20.21 5.97
C GLY A 36 -5.34 19.67 7.03
N GLU A 37 -5.15 18.37 7.01
CA GLU A 37 -4.28 17.69 7.97
C GLU A 37 -4.90 17.50 9.35
N LEU A 38 -6.21 17.65 9.46
CA LEU A 38 -6.85 17.36 10.72
C LEU A 38 -6.78 15.88 11.04
N VAL A 39 -6.78 15.03 10.01
CA VAL A 39 -6.67 13.60 10.21
C VAL A 39 -5.59 13.05 9.28
N LYS A 40 -4.74 12.21 9.82
CA LYS A 40 -3.70 11.55 9.06
C LYS A 40 -3.80 10.05 9.27
N VAL A 41 -3.59 9.30 8.19
CA VAL A 41 -3.57 7.85 8.25
C VAL A 41 -2.25 7.40 7.63
N VAL A 42 -1.58 6.48 8.28
CA VAL A 42 -0.35 5.92 7.71
C VAL A 42 -0.62 4.48 7.32
N LEU A 43 -0.37 4.17 6.05
CA LEU A 43 -0.50 2.80 5.55
C LEU A 43 0.86 2.25 5.20
N LYS A 44 1.02 0.96 5.39
CA LYS A 44 2.23 0.29 4.95
C LYS A 44 2.02 -0.20 3.53
N GLY A 45 3.07 -0.63 2.90
CA GLY A 45 3.01 -1.06 1.51
C GLY A 45 2.07 -2.22 1.24
N ASP A 46 1.73 -2.99 2.26
CA ASP A 46 0.79 -4.09 2.13
C ASP A 46 -0.64 -3.64 2.47
N TYR A 47 -0.87 -2.34 2.51
CA TYR A 47 -2.17 -1.73 2.82
C TYR A 47 -2.61 -1.89 4.28
N GLU A 48 -1.71 -2.34 5.13
CA GLU A 48 -2.04 -2.41 6.54
C GLU A 48 -1.99 -1.01 7.14
N MET A 49 -2.99 -0.65 7.90
CA MET A 49 -2.99 0.67 8.52
C MET A 49 -2.13 0.64 9.77
N LYS A 50 -1.10 1.48 9.78
CA LYS A 50 -0.19 1.53 10.91
C LYS A 50 -0.70 2.44 12.01
N SER A 51 -1.28 3.56 11.63
CA SER A 51 -1.73 4.51 12.63
C SER A 51 -2.74 5.50 12.07
N ILE A 52 -3.49 6.09 12.98
CA ILE A 52 -4.41 7.17 12.66
C ILE A 52 -4.09 8.29 13.65
N PHE A 53 -4.00 9.50 13.13
CA PHE A 53 -3.77 10.66 14.00
C PHE A 53 -4.92 11.64 13.76
N VAL A 54 -5.53 12.10 14.83
CA VAL A 54 -6.59 13.10 14.77
C VAL A 54 -6.12 14.31 15.53
N HIS A 55 -6.02 15.43 14.83
CA HIS A 55 -5.54 16.65 15.44
C HIS A 55 -6.52 17.14 16.49
N ASP A 56 -6.03 17.84 17.50
CA ASP A 56 -6.89 18.34 18.57
C ASP A 56 -8.01 19.21 18.05
N ASN A 57 -7.76 19.99 17.01
CA ASN A 57 -8.79 20.85 16.45
C ASN A 57 -9.97 20.07 15.89
N ALA A 58 -9.75 18.84 15.50
CA ALA A 58 -10.83 18.04 14.96
C ALA A 58 -11.70 17.42 16.03
N LYS A 59 -11.23 17.43 17.27
CA LYS A 59 -11.97 16.79 18.36
C LYS A 59 -13.26 17.51 18.69
N ASN A 60 -13.38 18.75 18.25
CA ASN A 60 -14.61 19.50 18.49
C ASN A 60 -15.64 19.27 17.41
N GLU A 61 -15.29 18.53 16.38
CA GLU A 61 -16.23 18.26 15.31
C GLU A 61 -17.16 17.11 15.70
N LYS A 62 -18.28 17.01 14.98
CA LYS A 62 -19.21 15.92 15.23
C LYS A 62 -18.55 14.61 14.84
N LYS A 63 -18.95 13.54 15.50
CA LYS A 63 -18.37 12.23 15.23
C LYS A 63 -18.50 11.84 13.77
N GLU A 64 -19.64 12.16 13.15
CA GLU A 64 -19.84 11.80 11.76
C GLU A 64 -18.81 12.45 10.85
N ILE A 65 -18.45 13.70 11.18
CA ILE A 65 -17.48 14.42 10.39
C ILE A 65 -16.11 13.79 10.58
N ILE A 66 -15.77 13.41 11.82
CA ILE A 66 -14.50 12.76 12.09
C ILE A 66 -14.40 11.43 11.35
N TYR A 67 -15.48 10.65 11.35
CA TYR A 67 -15.48 9.37 10.64
C TYR A 67 -15.24 9.59 9.15
N ASP A 68 -15.91 10.58 8.57
CA ASP A 68 -15.73 10.89 7.16
C ASP A 68 -14.32 11.32 6.86
N LEU A 69 -13.70 12.07 7.76
CA LEU A 69 -12.32 12.51 7.59
C LEU A 69 -11.37 11.32 7.64
N ILE A 70 -11.65 10.35 8.51
CA ILE A 70 -10.81 9.16 8.59
C ILE A 70 -10.91 8.37 7.30
N VAL A 71 -12.12 8.20 6.78
CA VAL A 71 -12.30 7.49 5.53
C VAL A 71 -11.56 8.22 4.40
N ALA A 72 -11.67 9.54 4.36
CA ALA A 72 -11.01 10.31 3.32
C ALA A 72 -9.50 10.21 3.43
N ALA A 73 -8.96 10.24 4.65
CA ALA A 73 -7.51 10.14 4.85
C ALA A 73 -7.01 8.76 4.44
N TYR A 74 -7.77 7.72 4.77
CA TYR A 74 -7.40 6.37 4.37
C TYR A 74 -7.38 6.25 2.84
N ASN A 75 -8.41 6.77 2.20
CA ASN A 75 -8.50 6.70 0.75
C ASN A 75 -7.38 7.50 0.09
N ASP A 76 -6.99 8.62 0.68
CA ASP A 76 -5.87 9.40 0.18
C ASP A 76 -4.57 8.60 0.27
N ALA A 77 -4.34 7.93 1.40
CA ALA A 77 -3.17 7.10 1.58
C ALA A 77 -3.18 5.92 0.59
N LYS A 78 -4.34 5.32 0.43
CA LYS A 78 -4.48 4.19 -0.48
C LYS A 78 -4.17 4.61 -1.92
N ASP A 79 -4.65 5.77 -2.33
CA ASP A 79 -4.39 6.26 -3.67
C ASP A 79 -2.91 6.54 -3.88
N LYS A 80 -2.26 7.12 -2.89
CA LYS A 80 -0.83 7.37 -2.98
C LYS A 80 -0.05 6.07 -3.08
N LEU A 81 -0.47 5.08 -2.34
CA LEU A 81 0.19 3.79 -2.36
C LEU A 81 0.00 3.10 -3.71
N LYS A 82 -1.19 3.19 -4.27
CA LYS A 82 -1.45 2.62 -5.59
C LYS A 82 -0.59 3.27 -6.64
N LYS A 83 -0.45 4.58 -6.59
CA LYS A 83 0.38 5.27 -7.56
C LYS A 83 1.83 4.85 -7.45
N LYS A 84 2.29 4.65 -6.22
CA LYS A 84 3.65 4.22 -5.99
C LYS A 84 3.88 2.83 -6.56
N ASN A 85 2.94 1.93 -6.32
CA ASN A 85 3.02 0.58 -6.82
C ASN A 85 2.90 0.55 -8.34
N PHE A 86 2.07 1.42 -8.88
CA PHE A 86 1.90 1.48 -10.31
C PHE A 86 3.21 1.89 -10.99
N ILE A 87 3.91 2.86 -10.44
CA ILE A 87 5.17 3.31 -11.01
C ILE A 87 6.20 2.20 -10.97
N ARG A 88 6.24 1.44 -9.88
CA ARG A 88 7.15 0.33 -9.80
C ARG A 88 6.86 -0.73 -10.81
N ASN A 89 5.59 -1.10 -10.92
CA ASN A 89 5.18 -2.12 -11.86
C ASN A 89 5.39 -1.67 -13.28
N LYS A 90 5.26 -0.39 -13.53
CA LYS A 90 5.40 0.12 -14.85
C LYS A 90 6.81 -0.09 -15.39
N GLN A 91 7.79 -0.08 -14.52
CA GLN A 91 9.15 -0.30 -14.97
C GLN A 91 9.38 -1.72 -15.45
N SER A 92 8.67 -2.66 -14.90
CA SER A 92 8.86 -4.02 -15.31
C SER A 92 7.87 -4.43 -16.37
N ASP A 93 6.72 -3.79 -16.43
CA ASP A 93 5.70 -4.19 -17.36
C ASP A 93 5.44 -3.21 -18.45
N TRP A 94 6.33 -2.32 -18.70
CA TRP A 94 6.02 -1.29 -19.65
C TRP A 94 5.79 -1.82 -21.04
N ASN A 95 6.20 -2.98 -21.32
CA ASN A 95 5.96 -3.57 -22.61
C ASN A 95 4.60 -4.16 -22.74
N THR A 96 3.98 -4.49 -21.65
CA THR A 96 2.69 -5.08 -21.74
C THR A 96 1.68 -4.05 -21.48
N LYS A 97 1.78 -2.90 -22.06
CA LYS A 97 0.90 -1.90 -21.80
C LYS A 97 -0.46 -2.30 -21.88
N PRO A 98 -1.22 -1.99 -20.99
CA PRO A 98 -2.60 -2.40 -20.95
C PRO A 98 -3.31 -1.64 -21.96
N THR A 99 -4.12 -2.31 -22.60
CA THR A 99 -4.82 -1.68 -23.57
C THR A 99 -6.16 -1.45 -23.15
N TYR A 100 -6.51 -1.80 -21.96
CA TYR A 100 -7.81 -1.67 -21.71
C TYR A 100 -7.96 -0.40 -21.28
N ARG A 101 -9.06 -0.06 -21.36
CA ARG A 101 -9.30 1.03 -20.98
C ARG A 101 -10.50 0.88 -20.48
N PHE A 102 -10.88 1.35 -19.70
CA PHE A 102 -12.10 1.16 -19.19
C PHE A 102 -12.59 2.42 -18.94
#